data_65983e9580b21448b850f977b1a8533b
#
_entry.id   65983e9580b21448b850f977b1a8533b
#
_cell.length_a   1.000
_cell.length_b   1.000
_cell.length_c   1.000
_cell.angle_alpha   90.00
_cell.angle_beta   90.00
_cell.angle_gamma   90.00
#
_symmetry.space_group_name_H-M   'P 1'
#
loop_
_entity.id
_entity.type
_entity.pdbx_description
1 polymer ?
#
loop_
_entity_poly.entity_id
_entity_poly.type
_entity_poly.pdbx_seq_one_letter_code
_entity_poly.pdbx_strand_id
1 'polypeptide(L)'
;VFGNLHVWTADTQKSAERKAWLAQLDEMQALKPAVVVPGHMQAGTAMDASAIAYTRDYLQRFEAAAAKAGNSAELIGAMKQAYPQAGMALSLDIGAKVNKGEMPW
;
A
#
# COMPACT_ATOMS: atom_id res chain seq x y z
N VAL A 1 7.43 2.62 4.56
CA VAL A 1 7.75 1.38 3.83
C VAL A 1 7.13 0.21 4.57
N PHE A 2 6.43 -0.64 3.85
CA PHE A 2 5.76 -1.83 4.34
C PHE A 2 6.39 -3.07 3.70
N GLY A 3 6.38 -4.20 4.42
CA GLY A 3 6.91 -5.46 3.91
C GLY A 3 5.88 -6.58 4.00
N ASN A 4 5.35 -7.04 2.86
CA ASN A 4 4.42 -8.16 2.73
C ASN A 4 3.11 -8.00 3.54
N LEU A 5 2.68 -6.76 3.73
CA LEU A 5 1.45 -6.39 4.43
C LEU A 5 0.56 -5.57 3.52
N HIS A 6 -0.74 -5.56 3.78
CA HIS A 6 -1.62 -4.54 3.23
C HIS A 6 -1.22 -3.19 3.80
N VAL A 7 -1.00 -2.21 2.91
CA VAL A 7 -0.49 -0.89 3.29
C VAL A 7 -1.61 -0.05 3.90
N TRP A 8 -1.29 0.71 4.93
CA TRP A 8 -2.22 1.64 5.55
C TRP A 8 -2.42 2.87 4.65
N THR A 9 -3.62 3.04 4.11
CA THR A 9 -3.95 4.11 3.17
C THR A 9 -4.97 5.11 3.71
N ALA A 10 -5.46 4.92 4.93
CA ALA A 10 -6.48 5.81 5.51
C ALA A 10 -6.00 7.25 5.68
N ASP A 11 -4.70 7.45 5.90
CA ASP A 11 -4.10 8.78 6.06
C ASP A 11 -3.78 9.45 4.71
N THR A 12 -3.85 8.72 3.60
CA THR A 12 -3.58 9.22 2.25
C THR A 12 -4.81 9.08 1.37
N GLN A 13 -5.87 9.79 1.72
CA GLN A 13 -7.17 9.66 1.07
C GLN A 13 -7.20 10.23 -0.35
N LYS A 14 -6.33 11.19 -0.64
CA LYS A 14 -6.31 11.86 -1.94
C LYS A 14 -5.25 11.23 -2.86
N SER A 15 -5.57 11.15 -4.15
CA SER A 15 -4.63 10.66 -5.16
C SER A 15 -3.31 11.44 -5.16
N ALA A 16 -3.37 12.75 -4.96
CA ALA A 16 -2.16 13.59 -4.91
C ALA A 16 -1.23 13.21 -3.74
N GLU A 17 -1.79 12.82 -2.60
CA GLU A 17 -1.01 12.39 -1.43
C GLU A 17 -0.32 11.06 -1.71
N ARG A 18 -1.00 10.12 -2.36
CA ARG A 18 -0.40 8.84 -2.76
C ARG A 18 0.68 9.01 -3.83
N LYS A 19 0.48 9.95 -4.75
CA LYS A 19 1.50 10.29 -5.76
C LYS A 19 2.76 10.88 -5.11
N ALA A 20 2.60 11.75 -4.11
CA ALA A 20 3.73 12.28 -3.34
C ALA A 20 4.47 11.15 -2.61
N TRP A 21 3.76 10.20 -2.04
CA TRP A 21 4.36 9.03 -1.41
C TRP A 21 5.15 8.19 -2.42
N LEU A 22 4.59 7.94 -3.60
CA LEU A 22 5.30 7.24 -4.69
C LEU A 22 6.60 7.96 -5.07
N ALA A 23 6.58 9.27 -5.17
CA ALA A 23 7.78 10.07 -5.48
C ALA A 23 8.86 9.91 -4.41
N GLN A 24 8.47 9.88 -3.12
CA GLN A 24 9.41 9.62 -2.03
C GLN A 24 10.02 8.21 -2.11
N LEU A 25 9.23 7.22 -2.47
CA LEU A 25 9.73 5.85 -2.65
C LEU A 25 10.72 5.77 -3.82
N ASP A 26 10.47 6.51 -4.90
CA ASP A 26 11.41 6.60 -6.03
C ASP A 26 12.74 7.23 -5.59
N GLU A 27 12.71 8.27 -4.77
CA GLU A 27 13.91 8.88 -4.19
C GLU A 27 14.70 7.91 -3.33
N MET A 28 13.99 7.10 -2.50
CA MET A 28 14.63 6.07 -1.68
C MET A 28 15.31 5.02 -2.54
N GLN A 29 14.67 4.57 -3.62
CA GLN A 29 15.26 3.59 -4.54
C GLN A 29 16.49 4.14 -5.26
N ALA A 30 16.47 5.43 -5.60
CA ALA A 30 17.59 6.09 -6.26
C ALA A 30 18.86 6.10 -5.41
N LEU A 31 18.73 6.03 -4.08
CA LEU A 31 19.87 5.92 -3.17
C LEU A 31 20.52 4.53 -3.19
N LYS A 32 19.89 3.54 -3.82
CA LYS A 32 20.36 2.14 -3.89
C LYS A 32 20.75 1.57 -2.53
N PRO A 33 19.84 1.57 -1.53
CA PRO A 33 20.17 1.10 -0.20
C PRO A 33 20.41 -0.42 -0.19
N ALA A 34 21.42 -0.87 0.52
CA ALA A 34 21.70 -2.29 0.70
C ALA A 34 20.76 -2.92 1.76
N VAL A 35 20.40 -2.14 2.77
CA VAL A 35 19.52 -2.58 3.86
C VAL A 35 18.37 -1.60 3.97
N VAL A 36 17.15 -2.13 4.02
CA VAL A 36 15.93 -1.37 4.26
C VAL A 36 15.16 -2.09 5.37
N VAL A 37 14.89 -1.37 6.46
CA VAL A 37 14.07 -1.89 7.55
C VAL A 37 12.68 -1.26 7.44
N PRO A 38 11.66 -2.01 7.02
CA PRO A 38 10.30 -1.48 6.95
C PRO A 38 9.79 -1.09 8.33
N GLY A 39 9.02 0.01 8.41
CA GLY A 39 8.35 0.39 9.65
C GLY A 39 7.29 -0.63 10.07
N HIS A 40 6.66 -1.28 9.10
CA HIS A 40 5.69 -2.36 9.29
C HIS A 40 6.05 -3.50 8.35
N MET A 41 6.20 -4.71 8.87
CA MET A 41 6.54 -5.88 8.04
C MET A 41 5.99 -7.16 8.64
N GLN A 42 5.70 -8.12 7.77
CA GLN A 42 5.38 -9.48 8.16
C GLN A 42 6.68 -10.23 8.54
N ALA A 43 6.58 -11.16 9.48
CA ALA A 43 7.73 -11.99 9.85
C ALA A 43 8.32 -12.68 8.60
N GLY A 44 9.64 -12.70 8.51
CA GLY A 44 10.35 -13.30 7.37
C GLY A 44 10.53 -12.37 6.17
N THR A 45 10.09 -11.12 6.24
CA THR A 45 10.31 -10.14 5.19
C THR A 45 11.80 -9.83 5.03
N ALA A 46 12.28 -9.82 3.79
CA ALA A 46 13.65 -9.41 3.50
C ALA A 46 13.87 -7.93 3.83
N MET A 47 14.96 -7.60 4.50
CA MET A 47 15.30 -6.22 4.87
C MET A 47 16.25 -5.61 3.82
N ASP A 48 15.76 -5.47 2.61
CA ASP A 48 16.49 -4.90 1.48
C ASP A 48 15.57 -3.97 0.68
N ALA A 49 16.06 -3.51 -0.48
CA ALA A 49 15.31 -2.60 -1.34
C ALA A 49 14.01 -3.20 -1.89
N SER A 50 13.79 -4.52 -1.80
CA SER A 50 12.53 -5.14 -2.24
C SER A 50 11.33 -4.64 -1.45
N ALA A 51 11.49 -4.19 -0.20
CA ALA A 51 10.42 -3.60 0.59
C ALA A 51 9.95 -2.25 -0.01
N ILE A 52 10.87 -1.47 -0.56
CA ILE A 52 10.52 -0.22 -1.27
C ILE A 52 9.74 -0.55 -2.53
N ALA A 53 10.22 -1.51 -3.32
CA ALA A 53 9.55 -1.96 -4.53
C ALA A 53 8.14 -2.52 -4.23
N TYR A 54 8.01 -3.30 -3.18
CA TYR A 54 6.72 -3.83 -2.74
C TYR A 54 5.73 -2.71 -2.39
N THR A 55 6.16 -1.74 -1.59
CA THR A 55 5.29 -0.62 -1.17
C THR A 55 4.88 0.21 -2.39
N ARG A 56 5.82 0.48 -3.29
CA ARG A 56 5.57 1.22 -4.52
C ARG A 56 4.56 0.50 -5.42
N ASP A 57 4.77 -0.79 -5.66
CA ASP A 57 3.86 -1.62 -6.46
C ASP A 57 2.46 -1.67 -5.85
N TYR A 58 2.39 -1.85 -4.54
CA TYR A 58 1.12 -1.87 -3.82
C TYR A 58 0.34 -0.56 -4.01
N LEU A 59 0.99 0.58 -3.83
CA LEU A 59 0.34 1.89 -3.99
C LEU A 59 -0.14 2.12 -5.42
N GLN A 60 0.63 1.72 -6.42
CA GLN A 60 0.22 1.81 -7.81
C GLN A 60 -1.00 0.95 -8.12
N ARG A 61 -1.02 -0.28 -7.62
CA ARG A 61 -2.16 -1.19 -7.81
C ARG A 61 -3.39 -0.72 -7.04
N PHE A 62 -3.18 -0.20 -5.83
CA PHE A 62 -4.26 0.38 -5.03
C PHE A 62 -4.89 1.57 -5.76
N GLU A 63 -4.10 2.46 -6.31
CA GLU A 63 -4.59 3.62 -7.05
C GLU A 63 -5.43 3.19 -8.27
N ALA A 64 -4.94 2.25 -9.05
CA ALA A 64 -5.64 1.73 -10.21
C ALA A 64 -6.95 1.02 -9.82
N ALA A 65 -6.91 0.22 -8.76
CA ALA A 65 -8.09 -0.50 -8.27
C ALA A 65 -9.12 0.47 -7.69
N ALA A 66 -8.68 1.48 -6.94
CA ALA A 66 -9.58 2.49 -6.36
C ALA A 66 -10.31 3.29 -7.45
N ALA A 67 -9.64 3.58 -8.56
CA ALA A 67 -10.25 4.30 -9.68
C ALA A 67 -11.34 3.49 -10.37
N LYS A 68 -11.24 2.16 -10.39
CA LYS A 68 -12.21 1.27 -11.04
C LYS A 68 -13.31 0.78 -10.11
N ALA A 69 -13.03 0.65 -8.82
CA ALA A 69 -13.97 0.09 -7.85
C ALA A 69 -15.13 1.05 -7.60
N GLY A 70 -16.34 0.53 -7.60
CA GLY A 70 -17.53 1.30 -7.27
C GLY A 70 -17.74 1.48 -5.78
N ASN A 71 -17.16 0.60 -4.96
CA ASN A 71 -17.29 0.63 -3.50
C ASN A 71 -16.10 -0.05 -2.84
N SER A 72 -16.06 -0.03 -1.50
CA SER A 72 -14.97 -0.63 -0.74
C SER A 72 -14.87 -2.15 -0.93
N ALA A 73 -15.99 -2.85 -1.04
CA ALA A 73 -15.99 -4.30 -1.22
C ALA A 73 -15.26 -4.71 -2.51
N GLU A 74 -15.48 -4.00 -3.60
CA GLU A 74 -14.77 -4.23 -4.85
C GLU A 74 -13.28 -3.93 -4.74
N LEU A 75 -12.92 -2.83 -4.07
CA LEU A 75 -11.53 -2.45 -3.84
C LEU A 75 -10.80 -3.47 -2.98
N ILE A 76 -11.42 -3.91 -1.89
CA ILE A 76 -10.86 -4.95 -1.01
C ILE A 76 -10.65 -6.24 -1.79
N GLY A 77 -11.63 -6.66 -2.57
CA GLY A 77 -11.55 -7.87 -3.40
C GLY A 77 -10.40 -7.81 -4.39
N ALA A 78 -10.23 -6.69 -5.09
CA ALA A 78 -9.16 -6.49 -6.04
C ALA A 78 -7.77 -6.56 -5.38
N MET A 79 -7.59 -5.93 -4.22
CA MET A 79 -6.32 -5.93 -3.51
C MET A 79 -5.99 -7.30 -2.90
N LYS A 80 -6.98 -8.03 -2.39
CA LYS A 80 -6.78 -9.39 -1.89
C LYS A 80 -6.41 -10.35 -3.02
N GLN A 81 -6.97 -10.16 -4.20
CA GLN A 81 -6.64 -10.96 -5.37
C GLN A 81 -5.21 -10.67 -5.84
N ALA A 82 -4.77 -9.42 -5.81
CA ALA A 82 -3.41 -9.03 -6.18
C ALA A 82 -2.37 -9.45 -5.15
N TYR A 83 -2.73 -9.44 -3.86
CA TYR A 83 -1.83 -9.76 -2.74
C TYR A 83 -2.46 -10.78 -1.80
N PRO A 84 -2.65 -12.03 -2.24
CA PRO A 84 -3.41 -13.02 -1.46
C PRO A 84 -2.71 -13.45 -0.16
N GLN A 85 -1.40 -13.18 -0.04
CA GLN A 85 -0.61 -13.57 1.14
C GLN A 85 -0.22 -12.40 2.03
N ALA A 86 -0.65 -11.18 1.69
CA ALA A 86 -0.35 -10.02 2.51
C ALA A 86 -1.08 -10.08 3.85
N GLY A 87 -0.36 -9.75 4.92
CA GLY A 87 -0.93 -9.63 6.26
C GLY A 87 -1.67 -8.31 6.46
N MET A 88 -2.17 -8.06 7.67
CA MET A 88 -2.87 -6.84 8.07
C MET A 88 -4.11 -6.55 7.21
N ALA A 89 -4.99 -7.54 7.07
CA ALA A 89 -6.24 -7.39 6.32
C ALA A 89 -7.12 -6.25 6.83
N LEU A 90 -7.05 -5.94 8.13
CA LEU A 90 -7.78 -4.83 8.74
C LEU A 90 -7.34 -3.47 8.18
N SER A 91 -6.04 -3.30 7.89
CA SER A 91 -5.53 -2.08 7.27
C SER A 91 -6.15 -1.86 5.89
N LEU A 92 -6.28 -2.93 5.11
CA LEU A 92 -6.95 -2.86 3.81
C LEU A 92 -8.44 -2.53 3.97
N ASP A 93 -9.12 -3.17 4.90
CA ASP A 93 -10.55 -2.98 5.13
C ASP A 93 -10.87 -1.52 5.48
N ILE A 94 -10.15 -0.97 6.45
CA ILE A 94 -10.31 0.43 6.88
C ILE A 94 -9.89 1.39 5.76
N GLY A 95 -8.73 1.18 5.17
CA GLY A 95 -8.21 2.04 4.11
C GLY A 95 -9.14 2.11 2.90
N ALA A 96 -9.70 0.98 2.49
CA ALA A 96 -10.64 0.93 1.38
C ALA A 96 -11.93 1.70 1.69
N LYS A 97 -12.49 1.52 2.87
CA LYS A 97 -13.70 2.22 3.29
C LYS A 97 -13.49 3.73 3.37
N VAL A 98 -12.37 4.16 3.94
CA VAL A 98 -12.02 5.58 4.02
C VAL A 98 -11.84 6.19 2.63
N ASN A 99 -11.08 5.52 1.77
CA ASN A 99 -10.80 6.02 0.42
C ASN A 99 -12.02 6.03 -0.50
N LYS A 100 -13.02 5.19 -0.24
CA LYS A 100 -14.28 5.19 -1.00
C LYS A 100 -15.37 6.05 -0.34
N GLY A 101 -15.03 6.78 0.72
CA GLY A 101 -15.97 7.68 1.39
C GLY A 101 -17.01 7.00 2.27
N GLU A 102 -16.82 5.73 2.59
CA GLU A 102 -17.76 4.95 3.40
C GLU A 102 -17.49 5.03 4.90
N MET A 103 -16.33 5.57 5.29
CA MET A 103 -15.91 5.72 6.68
C MET A 103 -15.15 7.03 6.84
N PRO A 104 -15.48 7.87 7.84
CA PRO A 104 -14.69 9.06 8.13
C PRO A 104 -13.35 8.68 8.78
N TRP A 105 -12.34 9.51 8.54
CA TRP A 105 -11.03 9.30 9.14
C TRP A 105 -10.37 10.63 9.54
#